data_b0b0e55bdf065b2a6ec041526329718e
#
_entry.id   b0b0e55bdf065b2a6ec041526329718e
#
_cell.length_a   1.000
_cell.length_b   1.000
_cell.length_c   1.000
_cell.angle_alpha   90.00
_cell.angle_beta   90.00
_cell.angle_gamma   90.00
#
_symmetry.space_group_name_H-M   'P 1'
#
loop_
_entity.id
_entity.type
_entity.pdbx_description
1 polymer ?
#
loop_
_entity_poly.entity_id
_entity_poly.type
_entity_poly.pdbx_seq_one_letter_code
_entity_poly.pdbx_strand_id
1 'polypeptide(L)'
;MLFRSELVFGNRDFLMSCACSAGPAFEGGDISCGMRATDGAIEAVVLDADTMEPTYKIVGDEGQKPVGLCGSGIIDMISELFRCGIINAKGLFVREGSRVARDQHGTGRYILATPAESATGREISLTEVDIDSFVRAKGAIYSAIDTLLASLDMDASVLEHVYVAGGIGSGINMKNAINIGMFPAVEIEKYEYVGNSSLAGAYAMAISDEANAKVEELARNMTYVELSTHPGYMDNFVAACFLPHTDIARFPDSIQER
;
A
#
# COMPACT_ATOMS: atom_id res chain seq x y z
N MET A 1 4.81 -18.96 1.58
CA MET A 1 3.97 -18.42 0.48
C MET A 1 4.59 -17.10 0.10
N LEU A 2 5.03 -16.93 -1.14
CA LEU A 2 5.58 -15.64 -1.57
C LEU A 2 4.40 -14.76 -2.02
N PHE A 3 4.17 -13.66 -1.29
CA PHE A 3 3.20 -12.66 -1.70
C PHE A 3 3.83 -11.82 -2.81
N ARG A 4 3.17 -11.75 -3.95
CA ARG A 4 3.61 -11.03 -5.14
C ARG A 4 2.51 -10.11 -5.61
N SER A 5 2.90 -8.96 -6.14
CA SER A 5 2.03 -8.13 -6.95
C SER A 5 2.46 -8.28 -8.40
N GLU A 6 1.52 -8.61 -9.27
CA GLU A 6 1.71 -8.65 -10.70
C GLU A 6 1.27 -7.31 -11.27
N LEU A 7 2.11 -6.75 -12.13
CA LEU A 7 1.86 -5.48 -12.80
C LEU A 7 1.81 -5.72 -14.30
N VAL A 8 0.85 -5.09 -14.94
CA VAL A 8 0.71 -5.08 -16.41
C VAL A 8 0.63 -3.64 -16.86
N PHE A 9 1.45 -3.28 -17.84
CA PHE A 9 1.46 -1.99 -18.49
C PHE A 9 1.39 -2.15 -20.00
N GLY A 10 0.64 -1.29 -20.66
CA GLY A 10 0.54 -1.30 -22.13
C GLY A 10 -0.76 -0.70 -22.63
N ASN A 11 -1.06 -1.04 -23.84
CA ASN A 11 -2.27 -0.61 -24.56
C ASN A 11 -2.77 -1.75 -25.47
N ARG A 12 -3.55 -1.41 -26.52
CA ARG A 12 -4.08 -2.43 -27.48
C ARG A 12 -3.00 -3.08 -28.34
N ASP A 13 -1.85 -2.40 -28.51
CA ASP A 13 -0.80 -2.84 -29.44
C ASP A 13 0.29 -3.66 -28.76
N PHE A 14 0.51 -3.42 -27.44
CA PHE A 14 1.51 -4.15 -26.66
C PHE A 14 1.10 -4.28 -25.20
N LEU A 15 1.57 -5.34 -24.55
CA LEU A 15 1.48 -5.53 -23.10
C LEU A 15 2.84 -5.96 -22.56
N MET A 16 3.21 -5.37 -21.43
CA MET A 16 4.37 -5.74 -20.65
C MET A 16 3.94 -6.11 -19.24
N SER A 17 4.64 -7.02 -18.61
CA SER A 17 4.35 -7.44 -17.24
C SER A 17 5.61 -7.63 -16.42
N CYS A 18 5.48 -7.47 -15.12
CA CYS A 18 6.49 -7.90 -14.15
C CYS A 18 5.82 -8.39 -12.87
N ALA A 19 6.58 -9.07 -12.04
CA ALA A 19 6.18 -9.44 -10.70
C ALA A 19 7.11 -8.81 -9.67
N CYS A 20 6.56 -8.16 -8.64
CA CYS A 20 7.34 -7.62 -7.54
C CYS A 20 7.07 -8.38 -6.23
N SER A 21 8.09 -8.49 -5.39
CA SER A 21 8.01 -9.16 -4.08
C SER A 21 7.61 -8.14 -3.01
N ALA A 22 6.32 -7.77 -2.97
CA ALA A 22 5.80 -6.81 -1.99
C ALA A 22 5.73 -7.37 -0.55
N GLY A 23 5.77 -8.69 -0.36
CA GLY A 23 5.59 -9.31 0.95
C GLY A 23 4.15 -9.21 1.46
N PRO A 24 3.88 -9.71 2.69
CA PRO A 24 2.52 -9.84 3.23
C PRO A 24 2.05 -8.62 4.04
N ALA A 25 2.79 -7.51 4.05
CA ALA A 25 2.48 -6.36 4.92
C ALA A 25 1.09 -5.75 4.65
N PHE A 26 0.65 -5.74 3.39
CA PHE A 26 -0.67 -5.23 3.01
C PHE A 26 -1.83 -6.13 3.45
N GLU A 27 -1.59 -7.41 3.68
CA GLU A 27 -2.57 -8.35 4.25
C GLU A 27 -2.49 -8.40 5.80
N GLY A 28 -1.71 -7.50 6.41
CA GLY A 28 -1.45 -7.47 7.85
C GLY A 28 -0.44 -8.53 8.32
N GLY A 29 0.21 -9.25 7.41
CA GLY A 29 1.33 -10.12 7.73
C GLY A 29 2.60 -9.30 7.97
N ASP A 30 3.47 -9.78 8.86
CA ASP A 30 4.70 -9.09 9.28
C ASP A 30 4.48 -7.70 9.92
N ILE A 31 3.22 -7.38 10.31
CA ILE A 31 2.82 -6.20 11.07
C ILE A 31 2.30 -6.68 12.43
N SER A 32 2.84 -6.16 13.52
CA SER A 32 2.60 -6.67 14.88
C SER A 32 1.12 -6.64 15.30
N CYS A 33 0.36 -5.63 14.86
CA CYS A 33 -1.08 -5.51 15.10
C CYS A 33 -1.92 -5.79 13.84
N GLY A 34 -1.30 -6.35 12.80
CA GLY A 34 -1.94 -6.60 11.51
C GLY A 34 -2.91 -7.78 11.56
N MET A 35 -4.05 -7.66 10.86
CA MET A 35 -5.04 -8.70 10.69
C MET A 35 -5.75 -8.61 9.34
N ARG A 36 -6.51 -9.63 8.98
CA ARG A 36 -7.39 -9.58 7.81
C ARG A 36 -8.55 -8.61 8.04
N ALA A 37 -9.15 -8.10 6.96
CA ALA A 37 -10.35 -7.26 7.01
C ALA A 37 -11.58 -8.10 7.40
N THR A 38 -11.67 -8.44 8.67
CA THR A 38 -12.78 -9.18 9.31
C THR A 38 -13.29 -8.38 10.50
N ASP A 39 -14.35 -8.83 11.15
CA ASP A 39 -14.95 -8.16 12.31
C ASP A 39 -13.90 -7.78 13.35
N GLY A 40 -13.92 -6.52 13.78
CA GLY A 40 -12.97 -5.94 14.72
C GLY A 40 -11.72 -5.33 14.09
N ALA A 41 -11.49 -5.49 12.79
CA ALA A 41 -10.37 -4.87 12.12
C ALA A 41 -10.61 -3.36 11.93
N ILE A 42 -9.63 -2.53 12.27
CA ILE A 42 -9.64 -1.12 11.92
C ILE A 42 -9.33 -1.01 10.42
N GLU A 43 -10.27 -0.45 9.64
CA GLU A 43 -10.19 -0.35 8.19
C GLU A 43 -9.86 1.07 7.68
N ALA A 44 -10.11 2.10 8.49
CA ALA A 44 -9.80 3.48 8.17
C ALA A 44 -9.36 4.23 9.43
N VAL A 45 -8.42 5.17 9.28
CA VAL A 45 -7.86 5.99 10.36
C VAL A 45 -7.72 7.42 9.90
N VAL A 46 -8.09 8.36 10.78
CA VAL A 46 -7.82 9.79 10.63
C VAL A 46 -7.21 10.29 11.94
N LEU A 47 -6.13 11.08 11.86
CA LEU A 47 -5.50 11.70 13.01
C LEU A 47 -5.79 13.20 13.04
N ASP A 48 -6.11 13.69 14.23
CA ASP A 48 -6.09 15.11 14.49
C ASP A 48 -4.62 15.59 14.56
N ALA A 49 -4.26 16.58 13.74
CA ALA A 49 -2.85 17.00 13.61
C ALA A 49 -2.29 17.68 14.85
N ASP A 50 -3.14 18.34 15.65
CA ASP A 50 -2.74 19.09 16.86
C ASP A 50 -2.64 18.17 18.08
N THR A 51 -3.70 17.39 18.32
CA THR A 51 -3.81 16.52 19.50
C THR A 51 -3.20 15.14 19.30
N MET A 52 -2.99 14.73 18.06
CA MET A 52 -2.58 13.38 17.65
C MET A 52 -3.56 12.28 18.12
N GLU A 53 -4.82 12.62 18.39
CA GLU A 53 -5.83 11.61 18.75
C GLU A 53 -6.42 10.95 17.51
N PRO A 54 -6.56 9.61 17.53
CA PRO A 54 -7.09 8.87 16.40
C PRO A 54 -8.61 8.83 16.40
N THR A 55 -9.17 8.94 15.22
CA THR A 55 -10.54 8.49 14.90
C THR A 55 -10.43 7.36 13.89
N TYR A 56 -11.13 6.25 14.13
CA TYR A 56 -11.03 5.08 13.26
C TYR A 56 -12.37 4.42 13.01
N LYS A 57 -12.48 3.73 11.89
CA LYS A 57 -13.63 2.90 11.50
C LYS A 57 -13.25 1.44 11.62
N ILE A 58 -14.17 0.64 12.16
CA ILE A 58 -13.99 -0.80 12.41
C ILE A 58 -14.92 -1.58 11.48
N VAL A 59 -14.43 -2.69 10.93
CA VAL A 59 -15.23 -3.65 10.17
C VAL A 59 -16.17 -4.38 11.15
N GLY A 60 -17.46 -4.48 10.82
CA GLY A 60 -18.48 -5.15 11.63
C GLY A 60 -19.46 -4.20 12.31
N ASP A 61 -19.97 -4.57 13.47
CA ASP A 61 -21.04 -3.85 14.15
C ASP A 61 -20.58 -2.53 14.78
N GLU A 62 -21.48 -1.52 14.78
CA GLU A 62 -21.25 -0.24 15.44
C GLU A 62 -21.03 -0.42 16.97
N GLY A 63 -19.99 0.25 17.49
CA GLY A 63 -19.66 0.22 18.92
C GLY A 63 -18.80 -0.95 19.37
N GLN A 64 -18.40 -1.84 18.47
CA GLN A 64 -17.44 -2.90 18.75
C GLN A 64 -16.05 -2.32 19.01
N LYS A 65 -15.29 -2.94 19.92
CA LYS A 65 -13.90 -2.55 20.19
C LYS A 65 -12.96 -3.14 19.12
N PRO A 66 -11.87 -2.43 18.75
CA PRO A 66 -10.91 -2.91 17.78
C PRO A 66 -10.11 -4.12 18.28
N VAL A 67 -9.72 -4.97 17.32
CA VAL A 67 -8.87 -6.16 17.52
C VAL A 67 -7.47 -5.94 16.93
N GLY A 68 -7.36 -5.25 15.79
CA GLY A 68 -6.12 -4.97 15.06
C GLY A 68 -6.37 -4.08 13.84
N LEU A 69 -5.36 -3.93 12.99
CA LEU A 69 -5.45 -3.16 11.74
C LEU A 69 -5.47 -4.10 10.53
N CYS A 70 -6.39 -3.88 9.59
CA CYS A 70 -6.29 -4.51 8.27
C CYS A 70 -5.46 -3.63 7.30
N GLY A 71 -5.20 -4.13 6.11
CA GLY A 71 -4.32 -3.49 5.13
C GLY A 71 -4.69 -2.04 4.81
N SER A 72 -5.98 -1.74 4.61
CA SER A 72 -6.44 -0.36 4.37
C SER A 72 -6.20 0.54 5.58
N GLY A 73 -6.46 0.04 6.79
CA GLY A 73 -6.19 0.77 8.03
C GLY A 73 -4.69 1.05 8.24
N ILE A 74 -3.80 0.12 7.83
CA ILE A 74 -2.34 0.33 7.88
C ILE A 74 -1.92 1.44 6.91
N ILE A 75 -2.45 1.45 5.68
CA ILE A 75 -2.19 2.49 4.67
C ILE A 75 -2.63 3.85 5.22
N ASP A 76 -3.85 3.96 5.72
CA ASP A 76 -4.38 5.19 6.30
C ASP A 76 -3.53 5.65 7.49
N MET A 77 -3.22 4.74 8.40
CA MET A 77 -2.43 5.04 9.59
C MET A 77 -1.05 5.62 9.25
N ILE A 78 -0.31 5.01 8.32
CA ILE A 78 1.01 5.50 7.91
C ILE A 78 0.89 6.83 7.18
N SER A 79 -0.13 7.00 6.32
CA SER A 79 -0.40 8.26 5.64
C SER A 79 -0.69 9.39 6.64
N GLU A 80 -1.52 9.13 7.63
CA GLU A 80 -1.88 10.11 8.65
C GLU A 80 -0.70 10.47 9.57
N LEU A 81 0.09 9.47 10.00
CA LEU A 81 1.32 9.72 10.77
C LEU A 81 2.30 10.60 9.98
N PHE A 82 2.43 10.36 8.68
CA PHE A 82 3.29 11.14 7.80
C PHE A 82 2.72 12.56 7.57
N ARG A 83 1.42 12.67 7.23
CA ARG A 83 0.72 13.94 7.03
C ARG A 83 0.83 14.86 8.25
N CYS A 84 0.60 14.32 9.44
CA CYS A 84 0.69 15.07 10.71
C CYS A 84 2.13 15.33 11.15
N GLY A 85 3.15 14.93 10.38
CA GLY A 85 4.56 15.10 10.76
C GLY A 85 4.97 14.36 12.03
N ILE A 86 4.23 13.30 12.41
CA ILE A 86 4.54 12.45 13.56
C ILE A 86 5.70 11.53 13.24
N ILE A 87 5.76 11.05 11.99
CA ILE A 87 6.91 10.35 11.44
C ILE A 87 7.57 11.15 10.31
N ASN A 88 8.86 10.94 10.14
CA ASN A 88 9.61 11.53 9.02
C ASN A 88 9.54 10.63 7.77
N ALA A 89 10.20 11.06 6.67
CA ALA A 89 10.24 10.31 5.41
C ALA A 89 10.86 8.90 5.53
N LYS A 90 11.58 8.59 6.60
CA LYS A 90 12.11 7.25 6.89
C LYS A 90 11.17 6.40 7.75
N GLY A 91 10.00 6.92 8.13
CA GLY A 91 9.08 6.24 9.03
C GLY A 91 9.48 6.26 10.51
N LEU A 92 10.42 7.11 10.91
CA LEU A 92 10.87 7.24 12.29
C LEU A 92 10.05 8.32 13.02
N PHE A 93 9.63 8.05 14.26
CA PHE A 93 8.89 8.99 15.07
C PHE A 93 9.76 10.20 15.46
N VAL A 94 9.26 11.41 15.16
CA VAL A 94 9.95 12.69 15.38
C VAL A 94 9.16 13.65 16.27
N ARG A 95 7.89 13.33 16.58
CA ARG A 95 7.07 14.06 17.56
C ARG A 95 6.85 13.22 18.81
N GLU A 96 6.78 13.88 19.95
CA GLU A 96 6.39 13.30 21.24
C GLU A 96 4.91 13.63 21.52
N GLY A 97 4.22 12.76 22.26
CA GLY A 97 2.82 12.95 22.62
C GLY A 97 2.26 11.78 23.40
N SER A 98 1.01 11.91 23.88
CA SER A 98 0.33 10.89 24.70
C SER A 98 0.20 9.54 24.01
N ARG A 99 0.12 9.54 22.67
CA ARG A 99 -0.03 8.34 21.82
C ARG A 99 1.30 7.82 21.29
N VAL A 100 2.43 8.54 21.49
CA VAL A 100 3.76 8.10 21.04
C VAL A 100 4.55 7.59 22.25
N ALA A 101 5.01 6.35 22.16
CA ALA A 101 5.82 5.71 23.20
C ALA A 101 7.11 5.14 22.60
N ARG A 102 8.14 4.97 23.42
CA ARG A 102 9.40 4.32 23.04
C ARG A 102 9.66 3.14 23.95
N ASP A 103 10.23 2.09 23.37
CA ASP A 103 10.68 0.93 24.15
C ASP A 103 12.05 1.18 24.82
N GLN A 104 12.56 0.17 25.52
CA GLN A 104 13.86 0.23 26.21
C GLN A 104 15.06 0.41 25.26
N HIS A 105 14.88 0.17 23.96
CA HIS A 105 15.88 0.33 22.90
C HIS A 105 15.72 1.65 22.15
N GLY A 106 14.70 2.47 22.51
CA GLY A 106 14.40 3.73 21.86
C GLY A 106 13.54 3.60 20.60
N THR A 107 13.08 2.39 20.24
CA THR A 107 12.19 2.17 19.10
C THR A 107 10.83 2.80 19.37
N GLY A 108 10.41 3.69 18.49
CA GLY A 108 9.13 4.39 18.60
C GLY A 108 7.94 3.50 18.20
N ARG A 109 6.78 3.81 18.78
CA ARG A 109 5.49 3.28 18.34
C ARG A 109 4.38 4.29 18.60
N TYR A 110 3.35 4.24 17.77
CA TYR A 110 2.13 4.99 17.98
C TYR A 110 1.03 4.06 18.51
N ILE A 111 0.38 4.47 19.61
CA ILE A 111 -0.70 3.71 20.26
C ILE A 111 -2.04 4.13 19.67
N LEU A 112 -2.61 3.26 18.82
CA LEU A 112 -3.90 3.50 18.17
C LEU A 112 -5.06 3.19 19.12
N ALA A 113 -4.97 2.11 19.89
CA ALA A 113 -5.90 1.78 20.95
C ALA A 113 -5.16 1.25 22.18
N THR A 114 -5.51 1.77 23.35
CA THR A 114 -5.00 1.29 24.65
C THR A 114 -5.61 -0.09 24.98
N PRO A 115 -5.05 -0.82 25.96
CA PRO A 115 -5.65 -2.07 26.41
C PRO A 115 -7.12 -1.97 26.84
N ALA A 116 -7.54 -0.80 27.38
CA ALA A 116 -8.93 -0.57 27.76
C ALA A 116 -9.86 -0.31 26.58
N GLU A 117 -9.32 0.26 25.49
CA GLU A 117 -10.05 0.55 24.24
C GLU A 117 -10.13 -0.70 23.34
N SER A 118 -9.19 -1.63 23.43
CA SER A 118 -9.11 -2.84 22.60
C SER A 118 -10.05 -3.94 23.10
N ALA A 119 -10.57 -4.75 22.15
CA ALA A 119 -11.37 -5.95 22.45
C ALA A 119 -10.54 -7.08 23.07
N THR A 120 -9.23 -7.10 22.80
CA THR A 120 -8.31 -8.15 23.27
C THR A 120 -7.70 -7.85 24.64
N GLY A 121 -7.91 -6.65 25.19
CA GLY A 121 -7.23 -6.19 26.40
C GLY A 121 -5.73 -5.95 26.19
N ARG A 122 -5.25 -5.92 24.96
CA ARG A 122 -3.87 -5.60 24.58
C ARG A 122 -3.83 -4.29 23.80
N GLU A 123 -2.70 -3.60 23.90
CA GLU A 123 -2.43 -2.41 23.10
C GLU A 123 -2.43 -2.75 21.62
N ILE A 124 -3.07 -1.90 20.79
CA ILE A 124 -2.96 -1.92 19.34
C ILE A 124 -2.07 -0.75 18.97
N SER A 125 -0.86 -1.03 18.50
CA SER A 125 0.13 -0.02 18.17
C SER A 125 0.88 -0.38 16.89
N LEU A 126 1.35 0.66 16.18
CA LEU A 126 2.19 0.54 15.00
C LEU A 126 3.61 0.99 15.37
N THR A 127 4.58 0.11 15.21
CA THR A 127 5.99 0.35 15.54
C THR A 127 6.80 0.84 14.34
N GLU A 128 7.99 1.43 14.58
CA GLU A 128 8.95 1.77 13.51
C GLU A 128 9.36 0.53 12.69
N VAL A 129 9.38 -0.66 13.30
CA VAL A 129 9.68 -1.92 12.60
C VAL A 129 8.53 -2.30 11.64
N ASP A 130 7.28 -2.14 12.08
CA ASP A 130 6.12 -2.36 11.23
C ASP A 130 6.09 -1.39 10.06
N ILE A 131 6.41 -0.11 10.32
CA ILE A 131 6.48 0.93 9.29
C ILE A 131 7.59 0.62 8.27
N ASP A 132 8.78 0.18 8.71
CA ASP A 132 9.87 -0.22 7.81
C ASP A 132 9.44 -1.40 6.91
N SER A 133 8.78 -2.41 7.47
CA SER A 133 8.25 -3.55 6.71
C SER A 133 7.25 -3.09 5.63
N PHE A 134 6.34 -2.17 6.00
CA PHE A 134 5.37 -1.60 5.08
C PHE A 134 6.04 -0.73 4.00
N VAL A 135 7.00 0.13 4.36
CA VAL A 135 7.71 1.01 3.43
C VAL A 135 8.48 0.19 2.38
N ARG A 136 9.06 -0.93 2.76
CA ARG A 136 9.68 -1.87 1.80
C ARG A 136 8.65 -2.48 0.85
N ALA A 137 7.50 -2.87 1.37
CA ALA A 137 6.43 -3.45 0.55
C ALA A 137 5.90 -2.43 -0.48
N LYS A 138 5.61 -1.19 -0.06
CA LYS A 138 5.16 -0.13 -0.99
C LYS A 138 6.27 0.26 -1.97
N GLY A 139 7.53 0.28 -1.50
CA GLY A 139 8.70 0.55 -2.33
C GLY A 139 8.86 -0.46 -3.46
N ALA A 140 8.60 -1.75 -3.19
CA ALA A 140 8.63 -2.79 -4.20
C ALA A 140 7.57 -2.59 -5.29
N ILE A 141 6.35 -2.14 -4.92
CA ILE A 141 5.29 -1.86 -5.88
C ILE A 141 5.64 -0.63 -6.73
N TYR A 142 5.98 0.49 -6.08
CA TYR A 142 6.26 1.73 -6.80
C TYR A 142 7.45 1.58 -7.75
N SER A 143 8.56 0.99 -7.27
CA SER A 143 9.76 0.78 -8.11
C SER A 143 9.50 -0.14 -9.29
N ALA A 144 8.61 -1.13 -9.14
CA ALA A 144 8.22 -1.99 -10.24
C ALA A 144 7.39 -1.24 -11.30
N ILE A 145 6.46 -0.36 -10.88
CA ILE A 145 5.70 0.52 -11.79
C ILE A 145 6.67 1.45 -12.54
N ASP A 146 7.54 2.14 -11.81
CA ASP A 146 8.51 3.08 -12.37
C ASP A 146 9.46 2.38 -13.36
N THR A 147 9.90 1.16 -13.04
CA THR A 147 10.79 0.37 -13.91
C THR A 147 10.09 -0.08 -15.19
N LEU A 148 8.80 -0.49 -15.12
CA LEU A 148 8.03 -0.83 -16.33
C LEU A 148 7.89 0.38 -17.26
N LEU A 149 7.57 1.55 -16.73
CA LEU A 149 7.46 2.79 -17.50
C LEU A 149 8.82 3.18 -18.10
N ALA A 150 9.87 3.20 -17.28
CA ALA A 150 11.21 3.57 -17.70
C ALA A 150 11.81 2.62 -18.76
N SER A 151 11.37 1.34 -18.80
CA SER A 151 11.81 0.38 -19.82
C SER A 151 11.37 0.77 -21.26
N LEU A 152 10.43 1.72 -21.37
CA LEU A 152 9.96 2.30 -22.64
C LEU A 152 10.27 3.81 -22.75
N ASP A 153 11.18 4.33 -21.93
CA ASP A 153 11.49 5.76 -21.83
C ASP A 153 10.25 6.62 -21.52
N MET A 154 9.30 6.08 -20.71
CA MET A 154 8.06 6.74 -20.30
C MET A 154 8.08 7.05 -18.80
N ASP A 155 7.21 7.96 -18.39
CA ASP A 155 6.92 8.28 -16.98
C ASP A 155 5.41 8.17 -16.69
N ALA A 156 5.01 8.45 -15.45
CA ALA A 156 3.62 8.29 -15.02
C ALA A 156 2.61 9.20 -15.75
N SER A 157 3.05 10.26 -16.43
CA SER A 157 2.16 11.18 -17.14
C SER A 157 1.42 10.53 -18.31
N VAL A 158 1.98 9.42 -18.86
CA VAL A 158 1.36 8.66 -19.96
C VAL A 158 0.19 7.80 -19.52
N LEU A 159 0.00 7.60 -18.21
CA LEU A 159 -1.07 6.76 -17.69
C LEU A 159 -2.44 7.42 -17.89
N GLU A 160 -3.29 6.78 -18.66
CA GLU A 160 -4.69 7.19 -18.88
C GLU A 160 -5.62 6.52 -17.87
N HIS A 161 -5.36 5.25 -17.53
CA HIS A 161 -6.11 4.47 -16.54
C HIS A 161 -5.15 3.64 -15.68
N VAL A 162 -5.48 3.50 -14.40
CA VAL A 162 -4.77 2.63 -13.45
C VAL A 162 -5.78 1.70 -12.79
N TYR A 163 -5.80 0.45 -13.20
CA TYR A 163 -6.70 -0.56 -12.65
C TYR A 163 -6.07 -1.23 -11.43
N VAL A 164 -6.72 -1.10 -10.28
CA VAL A 164 -6.31 -1.75 -9.03
C VAL A 164 -7.19 -2.97 -8.79
N ALA A 165 -6.56 -4.15 -8.74
CA ALA A 165 -7.24 -5.42 -8.56
C ALA A 165 -6.84 -6.10 -7.24
N GLY A 166 -7.70 -6.99 -6.74
CA GLY A 166 -7.44 -7.81 -5.55
C GLY A 166 -8.31 -7.44 -4.34
N GLY A 167 -8.26 -8.26 -3.30
CA GLY A 167 -9.13 -8.13 -2.13
C GLY A 167 -8.90 -6.88 -1.29
N ILE A 168 -7.69 -6.31 -1.32
CA ILE A 168 -7.34 -5.12 -0.54
C ILE A 168 -7.87 -3.84 -1.21
N GLY A 169 -7.94 -3.81 -2.53
CA GLY A 169 -8.26 -2.60 -3.31
C GLY A 169 -9.61 -1.96 -2.97
N SER A 170 -10.62 -2.74 -2.55
CA SER A 170 -11.96 -2.22 -2.23
C SER A 170 -12.00 -1.29 -1.02
N GLY A 171 -11.02 -1.40 -0.12
CA GLY A 171 -10.94 -0.59 1.10
C GLY A 171 -9.85 0.47 1.09
N ILE A 172 -9.02 0.54 0.03
CA ILE A 172 -7.91 1.49 -0.02
C ILE A 172 -8.44 2.92 -0.23
N ASN A 173 -8.02 3.83 0.64
CA ASN A 173 -8.08 5.25 0.37
C ASN A 173 -6.96 5.60 -0.62
N MET A 174 -7.31 5.81 -1.89
CA MET A 174 -6.34 6.04 -2.96
C MET A 174 -5.49 7.28 -2.71
N LYS A 175 -6.10 8.35 -2.16
CA LYS A 175 -5.37 9.58 -1.80
C LYS A 175 -4.26 9.28 -0.78
N ASN A 176 -4.55 8.49 0.24
CA ASN A 176 -3.58 8.09 1.25
C ASN A 176 -2.48 7.19 0.67
N ALA A 177 -2.85 6.25 -0.22
CA ALA A 177 -1.89 5.39 -0.90
C ALA A 177 -0.93 6.16 -1.82
N ILE A 178 -1.42 7.19 -2.52
CA ILE A 178 -0.59 8.11 -3.31
C ILE A 178 0.29 8.95 -2.39
N ASN A 179 -0.27 9.50 -1.31
CA ASN A 179 0.44 10.39 -0.37
C ASN A 179 1.66 9.73 0.26
N ILE A 180 1.63 8.42 0.47
CA ILE A 180 2.78 7.66 0.98
C ILE A 180 3.70 7.12 -0.12
N GLY A 181 3.40 7.39 -1.39
CA GLY A 181 4.19 6.94 -2.54
C GLY A 181 4.07 5.46 -2.85
N MET A 182 2.91 4.85 -2.60
CA MET A 182 2.62 3.47 -3.01
C MET A 182 2.27 3.38 -4.49
N PHE A 183 1.57 4.38 -5.01
CA PHE A 183 1.18 4.52 -6.41
C PHE A 183 1.64 5.85 -6.99
N PRO A 184 1.78 5.97 -8.33
CA PRO A 184 2.13 7.23 -8.99
C PRO A 184 1.18 8.38 -8.64
N ALA A 185 1.70 9.61 -8.58
CA ALA A 185 0.89 10.80 -8.34
C ALA A 185 0.27 11.29 -9.66
N VAL A 186 -0.75 10.57 -10.13
CA VAL A 186 -1.62 10.98 -11.24
C VAL A 186 -3.00 11.31 -10.70
N GLU A 187 -3.85 11.94 -11.53
CA GLU A 187 -5.20 12.34 -11.15
C GLU A 187 -5.97 11.12 -10.60
N ILE A 188 -6.67 11.31 -9.48
CA ILE A 188 -7.35 10.22 -8.75
C ILE A 188 -8.45 9.56 -9.59
N GLU A 189 -9.04 10.31 -10.53
CA GLU A 189 -10.06 9.84 -11.46
C GLU A 189 -9.55 8.80 -12.46
N LYS A 190 -8.23 8.68 -12.63
CA LYS A 190 -7.59 7.65 -13.45
C LYS A 190 -7.55 6.29 -12.76
N TYR A 191 -7.72 6.26 -11.42
CA TYR A 191 -7.72 5.03 -10.64
C TYR A 191 -9.09 4.38 -10.61
N GLU A 192 -9.14 3.10 -10.95
CA GLU A 192 -10.36 2.29 -10.95
C GLU A 192 -10.12 0.97 -10.21
N TYR A 193 -10.94 0.69 -9.21
CA TYR A 193 -10.93 -0.60 -8.55
C TYR A 193 -11.78 -1.61 -9.30
N VAL A 194 -11.16 -2.69 -9.79
CA VAL A 194 -11.81 -3.70 -10.65
C VAL A 194 -12.14 -5.01 -9.93
N GLY A 195 -12.07 -5.04 -8.63
CA GLY A 195 -12.41 -6.22 -7.82
C GLY A 195 -11.37 -7.34 -7.91
N ASN A 196 -11.79 -8.57 -7.66
CA ASN A 196 -10.93 -9.75 -7.75
C ASN A 196 -10.88 -10.22 -9.22
N SER A 197 -10.06 -9.54 -10.02
CA SER A 197 -9.91 -9.83 -11.46
C SER A 197 -9.33 -11.22 -11.72
N SER A 198 -8.48 -11.76 -10.84
CA SER A 198 -7.95 -13.12 -10.97
C SER A 198 -9.06 -14.16 -10.88
N LEU A 199 -9.99 -14.02 -9.92
CA LEU A 199 -11.14 -14.91 -9.80
C LEU A 199 -12.10 -14.75 -10.98
N ALA A 200 -12.37 -13.51 -11.39
CA ALA A 200 -13.24 -13.22 -12.52
C ALA A 200 -12.68 -13.81 -13.84
N GLY A 201 -11.38 -13.66 -14.06
CA GLY A 201 -10.68 -14.24 -15.20
C GLY A 201 -10.71 -15.77 -15.20
N ALA A 202 -10.40 -16.40 -14.06
CA ALA A 202 -10.45 -17.85 -13.89
C ALA A 202 -11.87 -18.40 -14.14
N TYR A 203 -12.89 -17.70 -13.64
CA TYR A 203 -14.28 -18.07 -13.89
C TYR A 203 -14.64 -17.97 -15.38
N ALA A 204 -14.27 -16.86 -16.05
CA ALA A 204 -14.52 -16.67 -17.47
C ALA A 204 -13.86 -17.78 -18.32
N MET A 205 -12.60 -18.14 -18.01
CA MET A 205 -11.89 -19.23 -18.68
C MET A 205 -12.55 -20.60 -18.46
N ALA A 206 -13.11 -20.84 -17.28
CA ALA A 206 -13.76 -22.11 -16.96
C ALA A 206 -15.09 -22.33 -17.70
N ILE A 207 -15.77 -21.25 -18.12
CA ILE A 207 -17.09 -21.34 -18.75
C ILE A 207 -17.09 -20.97 -20.26
N SER A 208 -15.96 -20.52 -20.81
CA SER A 208 -15.87 -20.06 -22.21
C SER A 208 -14.53 -20.44 -22.84
N ASP A 209 -14.58 -21.27 -23.88
CA ASP A 209 -13.41 -21.61 -24.68
C ASP A 209 -12.83 -20.38 -25.40
N GLU A 210 -13.68 -19.44 -25.81
CA GLU A 210 -13.25 -18.17 -26.41
C GLU A 210 -12.45 -17.32 -25.43
N ALA A 211 -12.92 -17.20 -24.16
CA ALA A 211 -12.19 -16.49 -23.12
C ALA A 211 -10.85 -17.15 -22.81
N ASN A 212 -10.82 -18.48 -22.76
CA ASN A 212 -9.60 -19.24 -22.55
C ASN A 212 -8.58 -18.99 -23.68
N ALA A 213 -9.01 -19.11 -24.95
CA ALA A 213 -8.15 -18.84 -26.10
C ALA A 213 -7.62 -17.40 -26.10
N LYS A 214 -8.45 -16.42 -25.72
CA LYS A 214 -8.04 -15.02 -25.63
C LYS A 214 -6.98 -14.77 -24.55
N VAL A 215 -7.13 -15.36 -23.36
CA VAL A 215 -6.14 -15.24 -22.28
C VAL A 215 -4.82 -15.90 -22.68
N GLU A 216 -4.86 -17.06 -23.35
CA GLU A 216 -3.64 -17.70 -23.87
C GLU A 216 -2.95 -16.87 -24.94
N GLU A 217 -3.71 -16.19 -25.82
CA GLU A 217 -3.18 -15.27 -26.82
C GLU A 217 -2.48 -14.08 -26.14
N LEU A 218 -3.15 -13.44 -25.17
CA LEU A 218 -2.58 -12.32 -24.39
C LEU A 218 -1.30 -12.74 -23.68
N ALA A 219 -1.29 -13.90 -23.00
CA ALA A 219 -0.12 -14.39 -22.26
C ALA A 219 1.07 -14.67 -23.18
N ARG A 220 0.82 -15.17 -24.42
CA ARG A 220 1.89 -15.41 -25.41
C ARG A 220 2.49 -14.13 -25.99
N ASN A 221 1.69 -13.07 -26.09
CA ASN A 221 2.10 -11.80 -26.68
C ASN A 221 2.62 -10.80 -25.65
N MET A 222 2.51 -11.11 -24.35
CA MET A 222 2.96 -10.25 -23.26
C MET A 222 4.47 -10.37 -23.07
N THR A 223 5.16 -9.24 -23.02
CA THR A 223 6.60 -9.18 -22.72
C THR A 223 6.79 -9.15 -21.20
N TYR A 224 7.50 -10.14 -20.65
CA TYR A 224 7.86 -10.15 -19.23
C TYR A 224 9.17 -9.41 -18.97
N VAL A 225 9.16 -8.51 -18.00
CA VAL A 225 10.35 -7.76 -17.52
C VAL A 225 10.82 -8.36 -16.21
N GLU A 226 12.03 -8.93 -16.21
CA GLU A 226 12.65 -9.45 -15.00
C GLU A 226 13.31 -8.31 -14.21
N LEU A 227 12.65 -7.87 -13.15
CA LEU A 227 13.08 -6.72 -12.35
C LEU A 227 14.46 -6.92 -11.72
N SER A 228 14.78 -8.14 -11.30
CA SER A 228 16.06 -8.45 -10.62
C SER A 228 17.28 -8.23 -11.50
N THR A 229 17.12 -8.25 -12.81
CA THR A 229 18.19 -8.05 -13.80
C THR A 229 18.11 -6.68 -14.48
N HIS A 230 17.06 -5.89 -14.22
CA HIS A 230 16.88 -4.60 -14.86
C HIS A 230 17.86 -3.56 -14.28
N PRO A 231 18.66 -2.87 -15.12
CA PRO A 231 19.55 -1.83 -14.67
C PRO A 231 18.78 -0.70 -13.95
N GLY A 232 19.27 -0.27 -12.79
CA GLY A 232 18.63 0.80 -12.00
C GLY A 232 17.45 0.39 -11.14
N TYR A 233 16.91 -0.85 -11.24
CA TYR A 233 15.78 -1.29 -10.38
C TYR A 233 16.08 -1.16 -8.89
N MET A 234 17.28 -1.56 -8.45
CA MET A 234 17.67 -1.46 -7.04
C MET A 234 17.78 -0.02 -6.56
N ASP A 235 18.25 0.90 -7.39
CA ASP A 235 18.31 2.32 -7.05
C ASP A 235 16.91 2.92 -6.94
N ASN A 236 16.01 2.56 -7.87
CA ASN A 236 14.60 2.92 -7.82
C ASN A 236 13.92 2.37 -6.56
N PHE A 237 14.20 1.11 -6.21
CA PHE A 237 13.66 0.50 -5.00
C PHE A 237 14.11 1.22 -3.72
N VAL A 238 15.43 1.51 -3.60
CA VAL A 238 15.97 2.25 -2.46
C VAL A 238 15.36 3.66 -2.39
N ALA A 239 15.19 4.34 -3.51
CA ALA A 239 14.57 5.65 -3.57
C ALA A 239 13.08 5.60 -3.16
N ALA A 240 12.37 4.54 -3.53
CA ALA A 240 10.98 4.31 -3.16
C ALA A 240 10.79 3.83 -1.70
N CYS A 241 11.84 3.43 -0.98
CA CYS A 241 11.79 3.11 0.46
C CYS A 241 11.77 4.35 1.36
N PHE A 242 11.20 5.44 0.90
CA PHE A 242 10.94 6.68 1.66
C PHE A 242 9.48 7.09 1.49
N LEU A 243 8.97 7.91 2.40
CA LEU A 243 7.61 8.47 2.33
C LEU A 243 7.68 9.91 1.79
N PRO A 244 7.05 10.23 0.67
CA PRO A 244 6.55 9.30 -0.36
C PRO A 244 7.68 8.69 -1.20
N HIS A 245 8.77 9.41 -1.41
CA HIS A 245 9.92 9.06 -2.25
C HIS A 245 11.11 9.96 -1.94
N THR A 246 12.36 9.59 -2.30
CA THR A 246 13.51 10.50 -2.17
C THR A 246 13.39 11.72 -3.08
N ASP A 247 12.82 11.54 -4.27
CA ASP A 247 12.47 12.62 -5.19
C ASP A 247 11.03 13.10 -4.93
N ILE A 248 10.90 14.14 -4.11
CA ILE A 248 9.59 14.71 -3.71
C ILE A 248 8.87 15.36 -4.90
N ALA A 249 9.58 15.79 -5.95
CA ALA A 249 8.95 16.40 -7.11
C ALA A 249 8.01 15.46 -7.86
N ARG A 250 8.17 14.14 -7.68
CA ARG A 250 7.24 13.11 -8.18
C ARG A 250 5.89 13.08 -7.46
N PHE A 251 5.78 13.74 -6.29
CA PHE A 251 4.60 13.74 -5.42
C PHE A 251 4.27 15.16 -4.95
N PRO A 252 3.88 16.06 -5.87
CA PRO A 252 3.72 17.49 -5.55
C PRO A 252 2.61 17.77 -4.53
N ASP A 253 1.62 16.88 -4.44
CA ASP A 253 0.47 17.02 -3.54
C ASP A 253 0.65 16.25 -2.21
N SER A 254 1.80 15.59 -2.00
CA SER A 254 2.11 14.94 -0.73
C SER A 254 2.43 15.99 0.33
N ILE A 255 1.48 16.22 1.24
CA ILE A 255 1.52 17.26 2.26
C ILE A 255 2.01 16.66 3.57
N GLN A 256 3.09 17.25 4.15
CA GLN A 256 3.30 17.25 5.60
C GLN A 256 2.67 18.54 6.15
N GLU A 257 1.64 18.44 6.97
CA GLU A 257 1.17 19.54 7.79
C GLU A 257 2.23 19.79 8.87
N ARG A 258 2.83 20.98 8.85
CA ARG A 258 3.86 21.40 9.82
C ARG A 258 3.23 21.97 11.07
#